data_d6347b8491bd8e27f3c09dde4fa3da9c
#
_entry.id   d6347b8491bd8e27f3c09dde4fa3da9c
#
_cell.length_a   1.000
_cell.length_b   1.000
_cell.length_c   1.000
_cell.angle_alpha   90.00
_cell.angle_beta   90.00
_cell.angle_gamma   90.00
#
_symmetry.space_group_name_H-M   'P 1'
#
loop_
_entity.id
_entity.type
_entity.pdbx_description
1 polymer ?
#
loop_
_entity_poly.entity_id
_entity_poly.type
_entity_poly.pdbx_seq_one_letter_code
_entity_poly.pdbx_strand_id
1 'polypeptide(L)'
;MSAPSNNDFTVKFANVNGTGSSSANGMFMKSIFRMGIPVVGKNYFPSNIQGLPTWYEVRANENGYLAPSGSVDIMVAMNAQTYDEDLNAIEPGGYLIYDSSWPREALMARDDITVFGVPLAKCVMSLSIRQGRVH
;
A
#
# COMPACT_ATOMS: atom_id res chain seq x y z
N MET A 1 -0.66 26.28 -3.49
CA MET A 1 -0.51 25.45 -2.29
C MET A 1 -1.88 24.98 -1.87
N SER A 2 -2.18 23.74 -2.13
CA SER A 2 -3.43 23.17 -1.64
C SER A 2 -3.38 23.10 -0.12
N ALA A 3 -4.45 23.52 0.54
CA ALA A 3 -4.63 23.26 1.95
C ALA A 3 -4.42 21.75 2.19
N PRO A 4 -3.75 21.34 3.28
CA PRO A 4 -3.65 19.93 3.58
C PRO A 4 -5.06 19.34 3.65
N SER A 5 -5.34 18.39 2.77
CA SER A 5 -6.62 17.70 2.78
C SER A 5 -6.64 16.81 4.01
N ASN A 6 -7.28 17.28 5.04
CA ASN A 6 -7.46 16.50 6.24
C ASN A 6 -8.37 15.33 5.91
N ASN A 7 -7.83 14.10 6.04
CA ASN A 7 -8.60 12.88 5.91
C ASN A 7 -9.28 12.68 4.54
N ASP A 8 -8.62 13.12 3.47
CA ASP A 8 -9.01 12.82 2.09
C ASP A 8 -7.83 12.20 1.36
N PHE A 9 -7.81 10.87 1.26
CA PHE A 9 -6.70 10.16 0.65
C PHE A 9 -7.10 8.78 0.15
N THR A 10 -6.29 8.26 -0.76
CA THR A 10 -6.37 6.89 -1.25
C THR A 10 -5.04 6.19 -1.01
N VAL A 11 -5.09 5.08 -0.27
CA VAL A 11 -3.94 4.19 -0.06
C VAL A 11 -4.20 2.89 -0.79
N LYS A 12 -3.23 2.44 -1.57
CA LYS A 12 -3.33 1.17 -2.30
C LYS A 12 -2.19 0.25 -1.89
N PHE A 13 -2.55 -0.97 -1.56
CA PHE A 13 -1.61 -2.02 -1.18
C PHE A 13 -1.50 -3.01 -2.33
N ALA A 14 -0.32 -3.15 -2.89
CA ALA A 14 -0.01 -4.20 -3.85
C ALA A 14 0.45 -5.44 -3.07
N ASN A 15 -0.37 -6.46 -3.05
CA ASN A 15 -0.18 -7.64 -2.22
C ASN A 15 0.30 -8.85 -3.02
N VAL A 16 0.96 -9.76 -2.32
CA VAL A 16 1.20 -11.12 -2.79
C VAL A 16 0.20 -12.04 -2.10
N ASN A 17 -0.51 -12.85 -2.86
CA ASN A 17 -1.46 -13.81 -2.32
C ASN A 17 -0.80 -14.80 -1.36
N GLY A 18 -1.51 -15.14 -0.28
CA GLY A 18 -1.04 -16.10 0.71
C GLY A 18 -0.06 -15.58 1.75
N THR A 19 0.20 -14.27 1.79
CA THR A 19 1.13 -13.67 2.75
C THR A 19 0.48 -13.15 4.03
N GLY A 20 -0.84 -13.29 4.17
CA GLY A 20 -1.57 -12.72 5.31
C GLY A 20 -1.80 -11.21 5.26
N SER A 21 -1.38 -10.55 4.19
CA SER A 21 -1.54 -9.10 4.00
C SER A 21 -2.99 -8.65 4.02
N SER A 22 -3.91 -9.50 3.60
CA SER A 22 -5.35 -9.22 3.62
C SER A 22 -5.86 -8.85 5.01
N SER A 23 -5.40 -9.56 6.04
CA SER A 23 -5.76 -9.26 7.43
C SER A 23 -5.20 -7.93 7.90
N ALA A 24 -3.94 -7.65 7.56
CA ALA A 24 -3.28 -6.39 7.90
C ALA A 24 -3.97 -5.20 7.24
N ASN A 25 -4.34 -5.33 5.97
CA ASN A 25 -5.05 -4.30 5.21
C ASN A 25 -6.43 -4.02 5.81
N GLY A 26 -7.15 -5.06 6.21
CA GLY A 26 -8.44 -4.93 6.89
C GLY A 26 -8.31 -4.23 8.24
N MET A 27 -7.26 -4.50 8.99
CA MET A 27 -6.98 -3.82 10.26
C MET A 27 -6.70 -2.33 10.05
N PHE A 28 -5.96 -1.99 9.02
CA PHE A 28 -5.69 -0.60 8.66
C PHE A 28 -6.99 0.17 8.38
N MET A 29 -7.85 -0.40 7.54
CA MET A 29 -9.16 0.21 7.24
C MET A 29 -10.02 0.38 8.48
N LYS A 30 -10.09 -0.66 9.32
CA LYS A 30 -10.85 -0.62 10.58
C LYS A 30 -10.32 0.44 11.54
N SER A 31 -9.02 0.66 11.57
CA SER A 31 -8.41 1.71 12.39
C SER A 31 -8.89 3.10 11.99
N ILE A 32 -8.95 3.37 10.69
CA ILE A 32 -9.47 4.64 10.16
C ILE A 32 -10.96 4.78 10.51
N PHE A 33 -11.72 3.73 10.31
CA PHE A 33 -13.16 3.71 10.64
C PHE A 33 -13.42 4.03 12.12
N ARG A 34 -12.62 3.45 13.01
CA ARG A 34 -12.72 3.68 14.46
C ARG A 34 -12.35 5.11 14.87
N MET A 35 -11.58 5.81 14.06
CA MET A 35 -11.28 7.22 14.26
C MET A 35 -12.45 8.13 13.88
N GLY A 36 -13.54 7.59 13.36
CA GLY A 36 -14.71 8.33 12.94
C GLY A 36 -14.62 8.92 11.55
N ILE A 37 -13.67 8.46 10.73
CA ILE A 37 -13.47 8.91 9.35
C ILE A 37 -14.19 7.96 8.41
N PRO A 38 -15.07 8.44 7.51
CA PRO A 38 -15.68 7.61 6.49
C PRO A 38 -14.61 6.96 5.62
N VAL A 39 -14.67 5.64 5.47
CA VAL A 39 -13.67 4.84 4.77
C VAL A 39 -14.32 3.65 4.09
N VAL A 40 -13.81 3.28 2.91
CA VAL A 40 -14.19 2.07 2.20
C VAL A 40 -12.94 1.35 1.71
N GLY A 41 -12.94 0.02 1.82
CA GLY A 41 -11.91 -0.84 1.28
C GLY A 41 -12.44 -1.67 0.13
N LYS A 42 -11.64 -1.83 -0.92
CA LYS A 42 -12.01 -2.60 -2.09
C LYS A 42 -10.81 -3.41 -2.60
N ASN A 43 -11.08 -4.68 -2.90
CA ASN A 43 -10.11 -5.54 -3.56
C ASN A 43 -10.19 -5.37 -5.08
N TYR A 44 -9.03 -5.31 -5.72
CA TYR A 44 -8.91 -5.34 -7.17
C TYR A 44 -8.12 -6.58 -7.58
N PHE A 45 -8.66 -7.30 -8.55
CA PHE A 45 -8.04 -8.49 -9.11
C PHE A 45 -7.80 -8.27 -10.59
N PRO A 46 -6.62 -8.61 -11.11
CA PRO A 46 -6.42 -8.58 -12.56
C PRO A 46 -7.30 -9.64 -13.20
N SER A 47 -8.01 -9.29 -14.26
CA SER A 47 -8.99 -10.15 -14.91
C SER A 47 -8.38 -11.35 -15.66
N ASN A 48 -7.08 -11.33 -15.90
CA ASN A 48 -6.45 -12.21 -16.90
C ASN A 48 -5.46 -13.21 -16.32
N ILE A 49 -5.24 -13.24 -15.00
CA ILE A 49 -4.08 -13.95 -14.48
C ILE A 49 -4.47 -14.68 -13.20
N GLN A 50 -4.36 -16.00 -13.23
CA GLN A 50 -4.65 -16.86 -12.09
C GLN A 50 -3.53 -16.78 -11.03
N GLY A 51 -3.90 -16.71 -9.77
CA GLY A 51 -2.96 -16.77 -8.66
C GLY A 51 -2.13 -15.53 -8.43
N LEU A 52 -2.61 -14.37 -8.83
CA LEU A 52 -1.79 -13.24 -9.10
C LEU A 52 -2.03 -12.02 -8.27
N PRO A 53 -1.22 -10.99 -8.53
CA PRO A 53 -1.19 -9.85 -7.64
C PRO A 53 -2.59 -9.31 -7.41
N THR A 54 -2.89 -9.05 -6.17
CA THR A 54 -4.12 -8.38 -5.79
C THR A 54 -3.79 -7.04 -5.20
N TRP A 55 -4.64 -6.07 -5.47
CA TRP A 55 -4.54 -4.76 -4.84
C TRP A 55 -5.69 -4.57 -3.88
N TYR A 56 -5.40 -3.97 -2.76
CA TYR A 56 -6.41 -3.51 -1.81
C TYR A 56 -6.36 -2.00 -1.72
N GLU A 57 -7.44 -1.33 -2.07
CA GLU A 57 -7.53 0.11 -2.05
C GLU A 57 -8.37 0.56 -0.86
N VAL A 58 -7.84 1.49 -0.09
CA VAL A 58 -8.52 2.14 1.02
C VAL A 58 -8.76 3.60 0.66
N ARG A 59 -10.03 3.96 0.51
CA ARG A 59 -10.44 5.32 0.23
C ARG A 59 -11.06 5.93 1.49
N ALA A 60 -10.48 7.00 1.96
CA ALA A 60 -10.97 7.76 3.11
C ALA A 60 -11.32 9.18 2.69
N ASN A 61 -12.43 9.68 3.18
CA ASN A 61 -12.84 11.07 2.94
C ASN A 61 -13.68 11.56 4.11
N GLU A 62 -13.29 12.67 4.67
CA GLU A 62 -13.94 13.30 5.82
C GLU A 62 -15.43 13.60 5.58
N ASN A 63 -15.78 13.95 4.35
CA ASN A 63 -17.15 14.31 3.97
C ASN A 63 -17.95 13.13 3.39
N GLY A 64 -17.37 11.93 3.37
CA GLY A 64 -18.04 10.73 2.89
C GLY A 64 -18.03 10.54 1.37
N TYR A 65 -17.22 11.27 0.63
CA TYR A 65 -17.06 11.10 -0.82
C TYR A 65 -16.12 9.93 -1.11
N LEU A 66 -16.65 8.73 -1.12
CA LEU A 66 -15.88 7.47 -1.20
C LEU A 66 -15.82 6.87 -2.60
N ALA A 67 -16.23 7.59 -3.62
CA ALA A 67 -16.10 7.15 -5.00
C ALA A 67 -14.60 7.00 -5.37
N PRO A 68 -14.24 6.02 -6.21
CA PRO A 68 -12.87 5.86 -6.68
C PRO A 68 -12.41 7.14 -7.39
N SER A 69 -11.31 7.70 -6.94
CA SER A 69 -10.75 8.92 -7.54
C SER A 69 -9.90 8.63 -8.78
N GLY A 70 -9.54 7.36 -8.98
CA GLY A 70 -8.63 6.94 -10.06
C GLY A 70 -7.17 7.26 -9.78
N SER A 71 -6.86 7.95 -8.70
CA SER A 71 -5.50 8.32 -8.31
C SER A 71 -5.14 7.71 -6.97
N VAL A 72 -3.85 7.49 -6.76
CA VAL A 72 -3.31 6.92 -5.52
C VAL A 72 -2.37 7.92 -4.87
N ASP A 73 -2.64 8.27 -3.64
CA ASP A 73 -1.81 9.18 -2.86
C ASP A 73 -0.64 8.45 -2.20
N ILE A 74 -0.90 7.25 -1.69
CA ILE A 74 0.10 6.41 -1.04
C ILE A 74 0.01 5.00 -1.61
N MET A 75 1.09 4.52 -2.19
CA MET A 75 1.22 3.15 -2.68
C MET A 75 2.14 2.36 -1.77
N VAL A 76 1.66 1.23 -1.29
CA VAL A 76 2.47 0.25 -0.55
C VAL A 76 2.76 -0.92 -1.50
N ALA A 77 3.94 -0.90 -2.10
CA ALA A 77 4.34 -1.87 -3.12
C ALA A 77 5.07 -3.06 -2.48
N MET A 78 4.32 -4.12 -2.24
CA MET A 78 4.82 -5.35 -1.63
C MET A 78 5.12 -6.44 -2.66
N ASN A 79 4.69 -6.27 -3.90
CA ASN A 79 4.83 -7.26 -4.95
C ASN A 79 5.80 -6.78 -6.03
N ALA A 80 6.92 -7.49 -6.18
CA ALA A 80 7.94 -7.14 -7.16
C ALA A 80 7.45 -7.20 -8.60
N GLN A 81 6.44 -8.01 -8.89
CA GLN A 81 5.90 -8.18 -10.24
C GLN A 81 5.10 -6.98 -10.73
N THR A 82 4.61 -6.17 -9.82
CA THR A 82 3.73 -5.04 -10.15
C THR A 82 4.37 -3.68 -9.90
N TYR A 83 5.66 -3.62 -9.60
CA TYR A 83 6.31 -2.35 -9.24
C TYR A 83 6.16 -1.25 -10.29
N ASP A 84 6.28 -1.58 -11.58
CA ASP A 84 6.14 -0.57 -12.63
C ASP A 84 4.72 -0.01 -12.69
N GLU A 85 3.74 -0.87 -12.58
CA GLU A 85 2.33 -0.51 -12.55
C GLU A 85 1.99 0.31 -11.31
N ASP A 86 2.49 -0.13 -10.16
CA ASP A 86 2.28 0.55 -8.89
C ASP A 86 2.91 1.94 -8.89
N LEU A 87 4.12 2.05 -9.41
CA LEU A 87 4.83 3.33 -9.52
C LEU A 87 4.07 4.33 -10.40
N ASN A 88 3.53 3.84 -11.52
CA ASN A 88 2.79 4.69 -12.47
C ASN A 88 1.43 5.13 -11.92
N ALA A 89 0.86 4.40 -10.97
CA ALA A 89 -0.44 4.72 -10.39
C ALA A 89 -0.40 5.88 -9.38
N ILE A 90 0.79 6.25 -8.91
CA ILE A 90 0.95 7.26 -7.86
C ILE A 90 0.82 8.66 -8.46
N GLU A 91 -0.03 9.50 -7.85
CA GLU A 91 -0.16 10.91 -8.20
C GLU A 91 1.15 11.67 -7.96
N PRO A 92 1.46 12.68 -8.79
CA PRO A 92 2.56 13.59 -8.50
C PRO A 92 2.42 14.20 -7.10
N GLY A 93 3.49 14.16 -6.32
CA GLY A 93 3.46 14.57 -4.92
C GLY A 93 3.05 13.46 -3.94
N GLY A 94 2.72 12.27 -4.45
CA GLY A 94 2.37 11.12 -3.61
C GLY A 94 3.56 10.41 -3.00
N TYR A 95 3.28 9.27 -2.37
CA TYR A 95 4.26 8.51 -1.61
C TYR A 95 4.29 7.06 -2.06
N LEU A 96 5.50 6.49 -2.10
CA LEU A 96 5.73 5.07 -2.31
C LEU A 96 6.41 4.48 -1.09
N ILE A 97 5.86 3.40 -0.56
CA ILE A 97 6.49 2.59 0.48
C ILE A 97 6.79 1.22 -0.14
N TYR A 98 8.02 0.76 -0.04
CA TYR A 98 8.42 -0.53 -0.59
C TYR A 98 9.35 -1.28 0.37
N ASP A 99 9.51 -2.58 0.14
CA ASP A 99 10.43 -3.42 0.93
C ASP A 99 11.88 -3.21 0.46
N SER A 100 12.66 -2.50 1.25
CA SER A 100 14.07 -2.22 0.95
C SER A 100 15.03 -3.38 1.27
N SER A 101 14.51 -4.53 1.70
CA SER A 101 15.33 -5.74 1.86
C SER A 101 15.95 -6.19 0.53
N TRP A 102 15.37 -5.76 -0.57
CA TRP A 102 15.84 -6.05 -1.94
C TRP A 102 16.12 -4.75 -2.68
N PRO A 103 17.25 -4.67 -3.43
CA PRO A 103 17.56 -3.48 -4.23
C PRO A 103 16.48 -3.24 -5.31
N ARG A 104 16.08 -1.98 -5.46
CA ARG A 104 15.02 -1.57 -6.42
C ARG A 104 15.37 -0.22 -7.05
N GLU A 105 16.37 -0.22 -7.91
CA GLU A 105 16.83 1.02 -8.55
C GLU A 105 15.76 1.67 -9.43
N ALA A 106 14.93 0.87 -10.08
CA ALA A 106 13.87 1.37 -10.95
C ALA A 106 12.82 2.22 -10.20
N LEU A 107 12.61 1.98 -8.90
CA LEU A 107 11.68 2.75 -8.08
C LEU A 107 12.17 4.17 -7.79
N MET A 108 13.44 4.44 -8.03
CA MET A 108 14.05 5.75 -7.82
C MET A 108 13.99 6.64 -9.08
N ALA A 109 13.35 6.15 -10.15
CA ALA A 109 13.31 6.88 -11.42
C ALA A 109 12.36 8.08 -11.43
N ARG A 110 11.41 8.14 -10.49
CA ARG A 110 10.49 9.27 -10.34
C ARG A 110 10.99 10.24 -9.27
N ASP A 111 11.09 11.50 -9.65
CA ASP A 111 11.51 12.59 -8.76
C ASP A 111 10.33 13.42 -8.22
N ASP A 112 9.12 13.17 -8.73
CA ASP A 112 7.89 13.86 -8.34
C ASP A 112 7.12 13.18 -7.19
N ILE A 113 7.66 12.10 -6.64
CA ILE A 113 7.09 11.38 -5.49
C ILE A 113 8.13 11.21 -4.38
N THR A 114 7.66 10.96 -3.17
CA THR A 114 8.52 10.63 -2.02
C THR A 114 8.58 9.12 -1.84
N VAL A 115 9.77 8.55 -1.78
CA VAL A 115 9.99 7.11 -1.68
C VAL A 115 10.54 6.74 -0.30
N PHE A 116 9.86 5.80 0.37
CA PHE A 116 10.29 5.25 1.65
C PHE A 116 10.61 3.77 1.50
N GLY A 117 11.87 3.41 1.76
CA GLY A 117 12.28 2.02 1.85
C GLY A 117 12.20 1.51 3.29
N VAL A 118 11.41 0.48 3.52
CA VAL A 118 11.28 -0.17 4.83
C VAL A 118 11.74 -1.62 4.70
N PRO A 119 12.76 -2.08 5.47
CA PRO A 119 13.28 -3.44 5.33
C PRO A 119 12.35 -4.48 5.99
N LEU A 120 11.16 -4.66 5.42
CA LEU A 120 10.09 -5.45 6.00
C LEU A 120 10.47 -6.91 6.19
N ALA A 121 11.04 -7.55 5.18
CA ALA A 121 11.46 -8.95 5.27
C ALA A 121 12.53 -9.15 6.34
N LYS A 122 13.50 -8.26 6.43
CA LYS A 122 14.55 -8.30 7.46
C LYS A 122 13.98 -8.10 8.87
N CYS A 123 13.01 -7.21 9.02
CA CYS A 123 12.35 -6.97 10.31
C CYS A 123 11.61 -8.22 10.79
N VAL A 124 10.88 -8.89 9.92
CA VAL A 124 10.15 -10.12 10.25
C VAL A 124 11.11 -11.24 10.67
N MET A 125 12.18 -11.44 9.92
CA MET A 125 13.19 -12.44 10.26
C MET A 125 13.84 -12.17 11.62
N SER A 126 14.17 -10.92 11.90
CA SER A 126 14.76 -10.50 13.17
C SER A 126 13.83 -10.77 14.37
N LEU A 127 12.54 -10.49 14.20
CA LEU A 127 11.53 -10.76 15.23
C LEU A 127 11.34 -12.26 15.47
N SER A 128 11.33 -13.05 14.42
CA SER A 128 11.20 -14.51 14.51
C SER A 128 12.37 -15.13 15.28
N ILE A 129 13.58 -14.67 15.04
CA ILE A 129 14.78 -15.12 15.76
C ILE A 129 14.68 -14.77 17.25
N ARG A 130 14.27 -13.54 17.58
CA ARG A 130 14.14 -13.09 18.97
C ARG A 130 13.09 -13.84 19.76
N GLN A 131 12.05 -14.32 19.09
CA GLN A 131 10.99 -15.08 19.75
C GLN A 131 11.30 -16.58 19.88
N GLY A 132 12.49 -17.02 19.46
CA GLY A 132 12.90 -18.41 19.54
C GLY A 132 12.05 -19.36 18.68
N ARG A 133 11.29 -18.83 17.76
CA ARG A 133 10.49 -19.62 16.80
C ARG A 133 11.33 -19.92 15.58
N VAL A 134 12.30 -20.74 15.77
CA VAL A 134 12.95 -21.41 14.62
C VAL A 134 12.21 -22.73 14.46
N HIS A 135 11.31 -22.75 13.52
CA HIS A 135 10.73 -24.00 13.05
C HIS A 135 11.38 -24.38 11.73
#